data_e7671abe5d16c00ff3142e7b8a13839f
#
_entry.id   e7671abe5d16c00ff3142e7b8a13839f
#
_cell.length_a   1.000
_cell.length_b   1.000
_cell.length_c   1.000
_cell.angle_alpha   90.00
_cell.angle_beta   90.00
_cell.angle_gamma   90.00
#
_symmetry.space_group_name_H-M   'P 1'
#
loop_
_entity.id
_entity.type
_entity.pdbx_description
1 polymer ?
#
loop_
_entity_poly.entity_id
_entity_poly.type
_entity_poly.pdbx_seq_one_letter_code
_entity_poly.pdbx_strand_id
1 'polypeptide(L)'
;MLAAALCLAGTIAGPAIAQDAALMNVYLNHARVLKLDRSVSRVIIGSAEIADATVADERTIVLTGKSVGTTNIVILDANDNPIVDQRILVSTDEGNTLRVYRSTARAILTCTPSCEEHSRK
;
A
#
# COMPACT_ATOMS: atom_id res chain seq x y z
N MET A 1 36.19 -33.96 44.50
CA MET A 1 35.14 -32.93 44.55
C MET A 1 34.92 -32.38 43.18
N LEU A 2 33.92 -32.86 42.51
CA LEU A 2 33.57 -32.40 41.17
C LEU A 2 32.64 -31.19 41.28
N ALA A 3 33.12 -30.04 40.85
CA ALA A 3 32.28 -28.89 40.62
C ALA A 3 31.72 -29.02 39.19
N ALA A 4 30.46 -29.41 39.08
CA ALA A 4 29.78 -29.41 37.79
C ALA A 4 29.41 -27.95 37.46
N ALA A 5 30.13 -27.34 36.56
CA ALA A 5 29.73 -26.08 36.00
C ALA A 5 28.61 -26.33 35.00
N LEU A 6 27.40 -26.05 35.40
CA LEU A 6 26.25 -26.10 34.50
C LEU A 6 26.28 -24.84 33.65
N CYS A 7 26.82 -24.95 32.44
CA CYS A 7 26.66 -23.91 31.43
C CYS A 7 25.20 -23.93 30.94
N LEU A 8 24.37 -23.10 31.50
CA LEU A 8 23.08 -22.77 30.86
C LEU A 8 23.39 -21.97 29.60
N ALA A 9 23.43 -22.64 28.48
CA ALA A 9 23.36 -21.97 27.20
C ALA A 9 21.93 -21.44 27.04
N GLY A 10 21.71 -20.21 27.46
CA GLY A 10 20.46 -19.54 27.18
C GLY A 10 20.36 -19.25 25.69
N THR A 11 19.55 -20.03 24.99
CA THR A 11 19.17 -19.69 23.63
C THR A 11 18.30 -18.46 23.69
N ILE A 12 18.87 -17.31 23.40
CA ILE A 12 18.10 -16.10 23.19
C ILE A 12 17.42 -16.26 21.84
N ALA A 13 16.21 -16.76 21.83
CA ALA A 13 15.36 -16.67 20.67
C ALA A 13 14.99 -15.20 20.51
N GLY A 14 15.65 -14.51 19.58
CA GLY A 14 15.26 -13.15 19.22
C GLY A 14 13.84 -13.14 18.66
N PRO A 15 13.08 -12.05 18.87
CA PRO A 15 11.74 -11.94 18.29
C PRO A 15 11.85 -12.04 16.78
N ALA A 16 11.17 -13.00 16.18
CA ALA A 16 11.03 -13.06 14.74
C ALA A 16 10.19 -11.84 14.32
N ILE A 17 10.87 -10.84 13.75
CA ILE A 17 10.17 -9.71 13.16
C ILE A 17 9.57 -10.22 11.86
N ALA A 18 8.27 -10.49 11.87
CA ALA A 18 7.54 -10.72 10.65
C ALA A 18 7.59 -9.42 9.86
N GLN A 19 8.34 -9.42 8.76
CA GLN A 19 8.25 -8.32 7.81
C GLN A 19 6.90 -8.41 7.11
N ASP A 20 5.93 -7.72 7.65
CA ASP A 20 4.73 -7.45 6.91
C ASP A 20 5.13 -6.63 5.69
N ALA A 21 4.80 -7.15 4.49
CA ALA A 21 4.96 -6.39 3.28
C ALA A 21 4.28 -5.03 3.49
N ALA A 22 5.05 -3.95 3.42
CA ALA A 22 4.56 -2.63 3.73
C ALA A 22 3.33 -2.32 2.87
N LEU A 23 2.22 -2.00 3.53
CA LEU A 23 0.99 -1.64 2.85
C LEU A 23 1.14 -0.24 2.27
N MET A 24 0.99 -0.13 0.95
CA MET A 24 1.05 1.15 0.27
C MET A 24 -0.35 1.74 0.16
N ASN A 25 -0.56 2.90 0.76
CA ASN A 25 -1.83 3.61 0.68
C ASN A 25 -1.84 4.55 -0.52
N VAL A 26 -2.87 4.44 -1.33
CA VAL A 26 -3.13 5.35 -2.45
C VAL A 26 -4.55 5.86 -2.31
N TYR A 27 -4.73 7.17 -2.40
CA TYR A 27 -6.07 7.73 -2.35
C TYR A 27 -6.78 7.61 -3.70
N LEU A 28 -8.08 7.43 -3.64
CA LEU A 28 -8.93 7.36 -4.84
C LEU A 28 -8.74 8.60 -5.72
N ASN A 29 -8.54 8.39 -7.00
CA ASN A 29 -8.30 9.44 -8.00
C ASN A 29 -7.02 10.26 -7.76
N HIS A 30 -6.10 9.75 -6.95
CA HIS A 30 -4.80 10.36 -6.70
C HIS A 30 -3.69 9.54 -7.34
N ALA A 31 -2.63 10.22 -7.75
CA ALA A 31 -1.43 9.61 -8.27
C ALA A 31 -0.31 9.65 -7.21
N ARG A 32 0.42 8.56 -7.10
CA ARG A 32 1.59 8.44 -6.22
C ARG A 32 2.81 8.08 -7.03
N VAL A 33 3.90 8.81 -6.82
CA VAL A 33 5.15 8.58 -7.54
C VAL A 33 6.01 7.59 -6.74
N LEU A 34 6.49 6.56 -7.42
CA LEU A 34 7.43 5.59 -6.87
C LEU A 34 8.77 5.77 -7.57
N LYS A 35 9.81 6.06 -6.79
CA LYS A 35 11.18 6.09 -7.26
C LYS A 35 11.86 4.76 -6.99
N LEU A 36 12.55 4.22 -7.98
CA LEU A 36 13.16 2.91 -7.93
C LEU A 36 14.69 2.99 -8.06
N ASP A 37 15.38 2.03 -7.47
CA ASP A 37 16.84 1.95 -7.50
C ASP A 37 17.39 1.40 -8.82
N ARG A 38 16.56 0.68 -9.55
CA ARG A 38 16.92 -0.02 -10.78
C ARG A 38 15.93 0.25 -11.88
N SER A 39 16.34 0.00 -13.11
CA SER A 39 15.45 0.15 -14.27
C SER A 39 14.33 -0.89 -14.25
N VAL A 40 13.13 -0.43 -14.53
CA VAL A 40 11.93 -1.27 -14.60
C VAL A 40 11.87 -1.97 -15.93
N SER A 41 11.69 -3.29 -15.90
CA SER A 41 11.43 -4.09 -17.10
C SER A 41 9.98 -4.48 -17.21
N ARG A 42 9.34 -4.78 -16.07
CA ARG A 42 7.95 -5.26 -16.06
C ARG A 42 7.22 -4.75 -14.83
N VAL A 43 5.97 -4.36 -15.02
CA VAL A 43 5.06 -3.97 -13.94
C VAL A 43 3.82 -4.87 -14.01
N ILE A 44 3.47 -5.46 -12.88
CA ILE A 44 2.30 -6.33 -12.75
C ILE A 44 1.43 -5.80 -11.63
N ILE A 45 0.15 -5.58 -11.93
CA ILE A 45 -0.86 -5.20 -10.95
C ILE A 45 -1.90 -6.30 -10.88
N GLY A 46 -2.23 -6.73 -9.67
CA GLY A 46 -3.17 -7.81 -9.45
C GLY A 46 -4.59 -7.49 -9.94
N SER A 47 -5.04 -6.26 -9.75
CA SER A 47 -6.33 -5.78 -10.26
C SER A 47 -6.20 -4.37 -10.82
N ALA A 48 -6.24 -4.25 -12.14
CA ALA A 48 -6.17 -2.98 -12.84
C ALA A 48 -7.43 -2.11 -12.65
N GLU A 49 -8.50 -2.68 -12.13
CA GLU A 49 -9.73 -1.95 -11.80
C GLU A 49 -9.57 -1.13 -10.52
N ILE A 50 -8.73 -1.58 -9.60
CA ILE A 50 -8.49 -0.92 -8.30
C ILE A 50 -7.40 0.12 -8.43
N ALA A 51 -6.28 -0.24 -9.06
CA ALA A 51 -5.14 0.65 -9.23
C ALA A 51 -4.49 0.44 -10.59
N ASP A 52 -3.87 1.49 -11.10
CA ASP A 52 -3.14 1.44 -12.36
C ASP A 52 -1.73 2.01 -12.15
N ALA A 53 -0.78 1.51 -12.90
CA ALA A 53 0.60 1.97 -12.86
C ALA A 53 1.06 2.39 -14.24
N THR A 54 1.66 3.58 -14.31
CA THR A 54 2.22 4.13 -15.55
C THR A 54 3.73 4.32 -15.38
N VAL A 55 4.49 3.85 -16.35
CA VAL A 55 5.94 4.06 -16.37
C VAL A 55 6.23 5.47 -16.92
N ALA A 56 6.70 6.36 -16.03
CA ALA A 56 7.06 7.73 -16.41
C ALA A 56 8.47 7.78 -16.99
N ASP A 57 9.41 7.04 -16.39
CA ASP A 57 10.75 6.82 -16.92
C ASP A 57 11.27 5.46 -16.42
N GLU A 58 12.55 5.15 -16.72
CA GLU A 58 13.15 3.84 -16.39
C GLU A 58 13.09 3.49 -14.90
N ARG A 59 13.06 4.50 -14.03
CA ARG A 59 13.11 4.32 -12.57
C ARG A 59 11.97 5.00 -11.85
N THR A 60 10.97 5.45 -12.58
CA THR A 60 9.83 6.16 -12.00
C THR A 60 8.53 5.55 -12.46
N ILE A 61 7.73 5.13 -11.50
CA ILE A 61 6.38 4.61 -11.72
C ILE A 61 5.39 5.56 -11.07
N VAL A 62 4.32 5.87 -11.77
CA VAL A 62 3.18 6.63 -11.22
C VAL A 62 2.04 5.67 -10.98
N LEU A 63 1.62 5.57 -9.74
CA LEU A 63 0.54 4.69 -9.30
C LEU A 63 -0.71 5.52 -9.08
N THR A 64 -1.83 5.12 -9.68
CA THR A 64 -3.10 5.83 -9.58
C THR A 64 -4.16 4.93 -8.98
N GLY A 65 -4.88 5.43 -7.98
CA GLY A 65 -6.04 4.74 -7.38
C GLY A 65 -7.29 4.97 -8.23
N LYS A 66 -7.91 3.89 -8.68
CA LYS A 66 -9.09 3.93 -9.56
C LYS A 66 -10.38 3.57 -8.85
N SER A 67 -10.33 2.61 -7.95
CA SER A 67 -11.47 2.15 -7.15
C SER A 67 -11.02 1.79 -5.75
N VAL A 68 -11.89 1.98 -4.78
CA VAL A 68 -11.63 1.56 -3.40
C VAL A 68 -11.49 0.04 -3.33
N GLY A 69 -10.44 -0.42 -2.70
CA GLY A 69 -10.16 -1.84 -2.54
C GLY A 69 -8.69 -2.12 -2.28
N THR A 70 -8.36 -3.40 -2.27
CA THR A 70 -6.99 -3.87 -2.05
C THR A 70 -6.50 -4.66 -3.25
N THR A 71 -5.30 -4.37 -3.69
CA THR A 71 -4.59 -5.12 -4.73
C THR A 71 -3.11 -5.21 -4.37
N ASN A 72 -2.28 -5.63 -5.30
CA ASN A 72 -0.84 -5.66 -5.12
C ASN A 72 -0.13 -5.19 -6.38
N ILE A 73 1.11 -4.76 -6.21
CA ILE A 73 1.99 -4.39 -7.31
C ILE A 73 3.30 -5.17 -7.20
N VAL A 74 3.74 -5.71 -8.33
CA VAL A 74 5.05 -6.34 -8.46
C VAL A 74 5.77 -5.66 -9.61
N ILE A 75 6.96 -5.14 -9.33
CA ILE A 75 7.81 -4.51 -10.33
C ILE A 75 9.10 -5.32 -10.44
N LEU A 76 9.41 -5.74 -11.66
CA LEU A 76 10.57 -6.58 -11.96
C LEU A 76 11.61 -5.80 -12.76
N ASP A 77 12.88 -6.11 -12.53
CA ASP A 77 13.99 -5.57 -13.32
C ASP A 77 14.25 -6.41 -14.58
N ALA A 78 15.32 -6.07 -15.32
CA ALA A 78 15.67 -6.76 -16.55
C ALA A 78 16.06 -8.24 -16.34
N ASN A 79 16.42 -8.62 -15.12
CA ASN A 79 16.77 -9.99 -14.73
C ASN A 79 15.60 -10.73 -14.08
N ASP A 80 14.39 -10.19 -14.16
CA ASP A 80 13.18 -10.70 -13.54
C ASP A 80 13.24 -10.79 -12.00
N ASN A 81 14.13 -10.00 -11.39
CA ASN A 81 14.18 -9.87 -9.93
C ASN A 81 13.18 -8.82 -9.45
N PRO A 82 12.43 -9.09 -8.37
CA PRO A 82 11.48 -8.12 -7.87
C PRO A 82 12.18 -6.91 -7.26
N ILE A 83 11.85 -5.72 -7.76
CA ILE A 83 12.27 -4.45 -7.17
C ILE A 83 11.27 -4.03 -6.10
N VAL A 84 9.99 -4.20 -6.39
CA VAL A 84 8.86 -3.88 -5.51
C VAL A 84 7.88 -5.03 -5.53
N ASP A 85 7.47 -5.48 -4.37
CA ASP A 85 6.41 -6.45 -4.18
C ASP A 85 5.61 -6.02 -2.95
N GLN A 86 4.55 -5.25 -3.16
CA GLN A 86 3.78 -4.64 -2.09
C GLN A 86 2.29 -4.73 -2.33
N ARG A 87 1.56 -4.72 -1.23
CA ARG A 87 0.10 -4.60 -1.26
C ARG A 87 -0.28 -3.12 -1.37
N ILE A 88 -1.33 -2.86 -2.12
CA ILE A 88 -1.87 -1.51 -2.31
C ILE A 88 -3.27 -1.46 -1.73
N LEU A 89 -3.50 -0.48 -0.88
CA LEU A 89 -4.83 -0.14 -0.40
C LEU A 89 -5.26 1.18 -1.03
N VAL A 90 -6.32 1.14 -1.82
CA VAL A 90 -6.95 2.36 -2.35
C VAL A 90 -8.11 2.72 -1.46
N SER A 91 -8.05 3.91 -0.90
CA SER A 91 -9.05 4.43 0.03
C SER A 91 -9.44 5.86 -0.34
N THR A 92 -10.55 6.31 0.21
CA THR A 92 -10.93 7.71 0.04
C THR A 92 -10.09 8.60 0.96
N ASP A 93 -9.74 9.79 0.45
CA ASP A 93 -9.08 10.79 1.28
C ASP A 93 -10.12 11.42 2.21
N GLU A 94 -10.06 11.06 3.48
CA GLU A 94 -11.02 11.52 4.50
C GLU A 94 -10.62 12.87 5.10
N GLY A 95 -9.48 13.43 4.74
CA GLY A 95 -9.04 14.72 5.24
C GLY A 95 -9.98 15.87 4.89
N ASN A 96 -10.65 15.79 3.75
CA ASN A 96 -11.62 16.79 3.26
C ASN A 96 -13.04 16.24 3.17
N THR A 97 -13.34 15.14 3.85
CA THR A 97 -14.65 14.51 3.81
C THR A 97 -15.25 14.38 5.20
N LEU A 98 -16.55 14.57 5.29
CA LEU A 98 -17.32 14.37 6.51
C LEU A 98 -18.28 13.19 6.31
N ARG A 99 -18.23 12.21 7.21
CA ARG A 99 -19.16 11.08 7.19
C ARG A 99 -20.36 11.39 8.05
N VAL A 100 -21.54 11.34 7.44
CA VAL A 100 -22.80 11.56 8.13
C VAL A 100 -23.59 10.26 8.15
N TYR A 101 -23.97 9.82 9.34
CA TYR A 101 -24.80 8.62 9.53
C TYR A 101 -26.22 9.05 9.89
N ARG A 102 -27.18 8.65 9.08
CA ARG A 102 -28.61 8.84 9.35
C ARG A 102 -29.29 7.48 9.35
N SER A 103 -29.81 7.10 10.49
CA SER A 103 -30.57 5.86 10.77
C SER A 103 -30.23 4.64 9.89
N THR A 104 -30.46 4.65 8.59
CA THR A 104 -30.13 3.56 7.65
C THR A 104 -29.33 4.02 6.44
N ALA A 105 -29.06 5.33 6.31
CA ALA A 105 -28.34 5.90 5.18
C ALA A 105 -27.00 6.47 5.62
N ARG A 106 -25.99 6.27 4.80
CA ARG A 106 -24.65 6.81 4.99
C ARG A 106 -24.31 7.73 3.83
N ALA A 107 -24.00 8.98 4.12
CA ALA A 107 -23.56 9.95 3.13
C ALA A 107 -22.13 10.42 3.42
N ILE A 108 -21.36 10.68 2.39
CA ILE A 108 -20.03 11.26 2.48
C ILE A 108 -20.10 12.69 1.94
N LEU A 109 -19.70 13.66 2.75
CA LEU A 109 -19.69 15.06 2.38
C LEU A 109 -18.28 15.53 2.12
N THR A 110 -18.05 16.26 1.03
CA THR A 110 -16.77 16.92 0.74
C THR A 110 -16.85 18.37 1.16
N CYS A 111 -15.88 18.80 1.96
CA CYS A 111 -15.84 20.15 2.50
C CYS A 111 -14.68 20.95 1.88
N THR A 112 -14.99 21.83 0.89
CA THR A 112 -14.02 22.76 0.29
C THR A 112 -14.74 23.79 -0.57
N PRO A 113 -14.97 25.04 -0.12
CA PRO A 113 -14.97 25.58 1.24
C PRO A 113 -16.20 25.22 2.05
N SER A 114 -17.22 24.64 1.44
CA SER A 114 -18.43 24.15 2.08
C SER A 114 -18.58 22.64 1.88
N CYS A 115 -19.33 22.00 2.76
CA CYS A 115 -19.58 20.57 2.67
C CYS A 115 -20.65 20.25 1.63
N GLU A 116 -20.30 19.41 0.66
CA GLU A 116 -21.21 18.94 -0.39
C GLU A 116 -21.35 17.43 -0.32
N GLU A 117 -22.56 16.95 -0.54
CA GLU A 117 -22.81 15.52 -0.56
C GLU A 117 -22.32 14.91 -1.88
N HIS A 118 -21.43 13.91 -1.76
CA HIS A 118 -21.05 13.09 -2.90
C HIS A 118 -22.06 11.99 -3.11
N SER A 119 -22.87 12.12 -4.18
CA SER A 119 -23.72 11.03 -4.58
C SER A 119 -22.86 9.99 -5.35
N ARG A 120 -22.80 8.79 -4.81
CA ARG A 120 -22.29 7.65 -5.54
C ARG A 120 -23.34 7.15 -6.51
N LYS A 121 -22.99 7.16 -7.75
CA LYS A 121 -23.69 6.34 -8.70
C LYS A 121 -23.01 5.01 -8.88
#